data_d2c0cd6061ee0580ba670065340d2622
#
_entry.id   d2c0cd6061ee0580ba670065340d2622
#
_cell.length_a   1.000
_cell.length_b   1.000
_cell.length_c   1.000
_cell.angle_alpha   90.00
_cell.angle_beta   90.00
_cell.angle_gamma   90.00
#
_symmetry.space_group_name_H-M   'P 1'
#
loop_
_entity.id
_entity.type
_entity.pdbx_description
1 polymer ?
#
loop_
_entity_poly.entity_id
_entity_poly.type
_entity_poly.pdbx_seq_one_letter_code
_entity_poly.pdbx_strand_id
1 'polypeptide(L)'
;MKRKGLNMEQKRNLTGWAFLLPAALLIFVFCFYPMVQALILSFQKGTGSAVQPAGFANYARILKDATFQQCLFNTIFYFVIQVPIMLILALILAQLLNSPDIKGKGIYRTMIFLPCATSLVSYSMIFKSLFANDGLVNQVLSTVGIPTVDWFQNAWAARWVIVIALVWRWTGYNMVFYLAGLQNIDYSIYEAARIDGASPFQQFVHLTIPLLKPTILLTAIMSTSGTLQLFDESVNLTAGGPGKATMTLTHYIYNISFVETPKFNYAAALSVFILVVVAVLSAIQMKVGDKRD
;
A
#
# COMPACT_ATOMS: atom_id res chain seq x y z
N MET A 1 11.82 -51.25 31.95
CA MET A 1 11.19 -49.93 31.71
C MET A 1 10.65 -49.89 30.27
N LYS A 2 9.32 -49.99 30.06
CA LYS A 2 8.71 -49.81 28.74
C LYS A 2 8.75 -48.35 28.35
N ARG A 3 9.51 -47.98 27.30
CA ARG A 3 9.44 -46.63 26.69
C ARG A 3 8.01 -46.44 26.20
N LYS A 4 7.25 -45.57 26.85
CA LYS A 4 5.93 -45.13 26.32
C LYS A 4 6.18 -44.44 24.98
N GLY A 5 5.86 -45.16 23.90
CA GLY A 5 5.90 -44.58 22.55
C GLY A 5 4.96 -43.39 22.47
N LEU A 6 5.35 -42.35 21.72
CA LEU A 6 4.52 -41.16 21.46
C LEU A 6 3.16 -41.59 20.93
N ASN A 7 2.09 -41.02 21.46
CA ASN A 7 0.72 -41.24 20.97
C ASN A 7 0.59 -40.71 19.52
N MET A 8 -0.34 -41.26 18.72
CA MET A 8 -0.55 -40.84 17.32
C MET A 8 -0.70 -39.35 17.15
N GLU A 9 -1.39 -38.67 18.06
CA GLU A 9 -1.55 -37.23 18.09
C GLU A 9 -0.23 -36.50 18.34
N GLN A 10 0.58 -36.98 19.27
CA GLN A 10 1.91 -36.44 19.54
C GLN A 10 2.86 -36.62 18.34
N LYS A 11 2.80 -37.77 17.65
CA LYS A 11 3.58 -37.96 16.43
C LYS A 11 3.15 -36.99 15.33
N ARG A 12 1.84 -36.85 15.10
CA ARG A 12 1.30 -35.89 14.11
C ARG A 12 1.72 -34.46 14.42
N ASN A 13 1.63 -34.03 15.67
CA ASN A 13 2.04 -32.70 16.09
C ASN A 13 3.56 -32.50 15.92
N LEU A 14 4.38 -33.48 16.30
CA LEU A 14 5.83 -33.41 16.12
C LEU A 14 6.22 -33.32 14.65
N THR A 15 5.56 -34.10 13.79
CA THR A 15 5.77 -34.02 12.34
C THR A 15 5.34 -32.66 11.81
N GLY A 16 4.19 -32.13 12.24
CA GLY A 16 3.74 -30.78 11.85
C GLY A 16 4.74 -29.69 12.26
N TRP A 17 5.23 -29.74 13.50
CA TRP A 17 6.25 -28.81 13.95
C TRP A 17 7.58 -28.96 13.19
N ALA A 18 7.99 -30.19 12.85
CA ALA A 18 9.20 -30.41 12.07
C ALA A 18 9.14 -29.80 10.67
N PHE A 19 7.97 -29.81 10.01
CA PHE A 19 7.77 -29.14 8.72
C PHE A 19 7.68 -27.61 8.84
N LEU A 20 7.10 -27.10 9.93
CA LEU A 20 7.00 -25.66 10.18
C LEU A 20 8.32 -25.02 10.61
N LEU A 21 9.19 -25.76 11.32
CA LEU A 21 10.37 -25.24 11.99
C LEU A 21 11.35 -24.54 11.03
N PRO A 22 11.68 -25.05 9.84
CA PRO A 22 12.58 -24.37 8.91
C PRO A 22 12.05 -23.00 8.49
N ALA A 23 10.77 -22.90 8.13
CA ALA A 23 10.15 -21.64 7.74
C ALA A 23 10.05 -20.66 8.93
N ALA A 24 9.65 -21.14 10.11
CA ALA A 24 9.57 -20.34 11.32
C ALA A 24 10.94 -19.77 11.73
N LEU A 25 11.99 -20.59 11.61
CA LEU A 25 13.36 -20.17 11.92
C LEU A 25 13.87 -19.10 10.97
N LEU A 26 13.62 -19.26 9.65
CA LEU A 26 13.98 -18.26 8.66
C LEU A 26 13.24 -16.93 8.90
N ILE A 27 11.94 -16.98 9.17
CA ILE A 27 11.16 -15.79 9.50
C ILE A 27 11.68 -15.12 10.79
N PHE A 28 11.99 -15.93 11.81
CA PHE A 28 12.52 -15.39 13.07
C PHE A 28 13.88 -14.69 12.87
N VAL A 29 14.80 -15.34 12.17
CA VAL A 29 16.15 -14.81 11.96
C VAL A 29 16.16 -13.61 11.00
N PHE A 30 15.39 -13.64 9.92
CA PHE A 30 15.47 -12.60 8.88
C PHE A 30 14.40 -11.51 8.99
N CYS A 31 13.31 -11.73 9.74
CA CYS A 31 12.29 -10.71 9.95
C CYS A 31 12.26 -10.21 11.40
N PHE A 32 12.05 -11.09 12.37
CA PHE A 32 11.87 -10.66 13.77
C PHE A 32 13.17 -10.16 14.41
N TYR A 33 14.29 -10.85 14.21
CA TYR A 33 15.56 -10.43 14.78
C TYR A 33 16.00 -9.03 14.30
N PRO A 34 16.02 -8.70 12.99
CA PRO A 34 16.33 -7.35 12.52
C PRO A 34 15.32 -6.29 13.01
N MET A 35 14.05 -6.63 13.15
CA MET A 35 13.02 -5.72 13.67
C MET A 35 13.33 -5.35 15.15
N VAL A 36 13.67 -6.32 15.98
CA VAL A 36 14.09 -6.07 17.37
C VAL A 36 15.37 -5.26 17.43
N GLN A 37 16.34 -5.57 16.57
CA GLN A 37 17.59 -4.80 16.49
C GLN A 37 17.32 -3.34 16.06
N ALA A 38 16.44 -3.11 15.09
CA ALA A 38 16.05 -1.76 14.69
C ALA A 38 15.37 -1.01 15.84
N LEU A 39 14.51 -1.69 16.62
CA LEU A 39 13.90 -1.10 17.80
C LEU A 39 14.95 -0.69 18.85
N ILE A 40 15.92 -1.54 19.17
CA ILE A 40 17.02 -1.23 20.08
C ILE A 40 17.85 -0.06 19.54
N LEU A 41 18.19 -0.09 18.25
CA LEU A 41 18.99 0.94 17.59
C LEU A 41 18.30 2.31 17.62
N SER A 42 16.98 2.36 17.59
CA SER A 42 16.21 3.61 17.65
C SER A 42 16.40 4.41 18.94
N PHE A 43 16.77 3.74 20.03
CA PHE A 43 17.08 4.35 21.34
C PHE A 43 18.57 4.64 21.55
N GLN A 44 19.39 4.47 20.53
CA GLN A 44 20.83 4.68 20.58
C GLN A 44 21.26 5.88 19.71
N LYS A 45 22.47 6.39 19.94
CA LYS A 45 23.16 7.40 19.13
C LYS A 45 24.60 6.98 18.89
N GLY A 46 25.22 7.55 17.84
CA GLY A 46 26.59 7.23 17.46
C GLY A 46 26.67 6.13 16.42
N THR A 47 27.88 5.79 15.97
CA THR A 47 28.16 4.80 14.93
C THR A 47 29.31 3.90 15.34
N GLY A 48 29.30 2.64 14.89
CA GLY A 48 30.38 1.67 15.15
C GLY A 48 30.58 1.44 16.64
N SER A 49 31.83 1.59 17.14
CA SER A 49 32.21 1.39 18.55
C SER A 49 31.75 2.55 19.48
N ALA A 50 31.33 3.67 18.95
CA ALA A 50 30.86 4.85 19.69
C ALA A 50 29.35 4.88 19.95
N VAL A 51 28.66 3.74 19.85
CA VAL A 51 27.24 3.62 20.13
C VAL A 51 26.98 3.82 21.64
N GLN A 52 26.08 4.75 21.96
CA GLN A 52 25.68 5.08 23.32
C GLN A 52 24.14 5.12 23.43
N PRO A 53 23.58 4.81 24.61
CA PRO A 53 22.14 5.01 24.84
C PRO A 53 21.76 6.49 24.63
N ALA A 54 20.67 6.73 23.97
CA ALA A 54 20.15 8.07 23.69
C ALA A 54 18.72 8.27 24.24
N GLY A 55 18.10 7.22 24.78
CA GLY A 55 16.69 7.28 25.20
C GLY A 55 15.80 7.77 24.05
N PHE A 56 14.96 8.74 24.31
CA PHE A 56 14.01 9.30 23.34
C PHE A 56 14.57 10.44 22.47
N ALA A 57 15.87 10.70 22.47
CA ALA A 57 16.46 11.84 21.76
C ALA A 57 16.20 11.79 20.25
N ASN A 58 16.24 10.61 19.60
CA ASN A 58 15.92 10.46 18.19
C ASN A 58 14.46 10.81 17.91
N TYR A 59 13.53 10.41 18.78
CA TYR A 59 12.10 10.73 18.64
C TYR A 59 11.82 12.22 18.84
N ALA A 60 12.49 12.86 19.81
CA ALA A 60 12.41 14.32 19.98
C ALA A 60 12.95 15.09 18.75
N ARG A 61 14.00 14.54 18.12
CA ARG A 61 14.54 15.07 16.87
C ARG A 61 13.55 14.96 15.71
N ILE A 62 12.82 13.85 15.57
CA ILE A 62 11.80 13.63 14.52
C ILE A 62 10.82 14.80 14.47
N LEU A 63 10.32 15.25 15.63
CA LEU A 63 9.33 16.33 15.71
C LEU A 63 9.85 17.70 15.23
N LYS A 64 11.18 17.91 15.26
CA LYS A 64 11.85 19.14 14.87
C LYS A 64 12.44 19.09 13.45
N ASP A 65 12.42 17.94 12.80
CA ASP A 65 13.03 17.74 11.48
C ASP A 65 12.07 18.20 10.38
N ALA A 66 12.41 19.31 9.74
CA ALA A 66 11.63 19.87 8.63
C ALA A 66 11.50 18.90 7.43
N THR A 67 12.54 18.11 7.16
CA THR A 67 12.50 17.10 6.10
C THR A 67 11.50 15.99 6.45
N PHE A 68 11.49 15.52 7.70
CA PHE A 68 10.51 14.56 8.17
C PHE A 68 9.07 15.12 8.03
N GLN A 69 8.82 16.37 8.46
CA GLN A 69 7.49 16.99 8.36
C GLN A 69 7.01 17.06 6.90
N GLN A 70 7.90 17.42 5.97
CA GLN A 70 7.59 17.43 4.54
C GLN A 70 7.28 16.03 4.00
N CYS A 71 8.08 15.03 4.36
CA CYS A 71 7.87 13.65 3.96
C CYS A 71 6.59 13.06 4.55
N LEU A 72 6.28 13.39 5.80
CA LEU A 72 5.05 13.01 6.47
C LEU A 72 3.84 13.60 5.75
N PHE A 73 3.87 14.90 5.43
CA PHE A 73 2.82 15.54 4.65
C PHE A 73 2.60 14.85 3.30
N ASN A 74 3.67 14.58 2.56
CA ASN A 74 3.59 13.89 1.27
C ASN A 74 2.98 12.48 1.42
N THR A 75 3.42 11.72 2.42
CA THR A 75 2.92 10.36 2.68
C THR A 75 1.44 10.37 3.05
N ILE A 76 1.01 11.31 3.91
CA ILE A 76 -0.40 11.49 4.28
C ILE A 76 -1.22 11.96 3.07
N PHE A 77 -0.70 12.87 2.25
CA PHE A 77 -1.36 13.33 1.03
C PHE A 77 -1.65 12.15 0.09
N TYR A 78 -0.65 11.29 -0.17
CA TYR A 78 -0.87 10.09 -0.98
C TYR A 78 -1.90 9.15 -0.34
N PHE A 79 -1.80 8.91 0.95
CA PHE A 79 -2.74 8.05 1.66
C PHE A 79 -4.18 8.56 1.56
N VAL A 80 -4.42 9.83 1.83
CA VAL A 80 -5.77 10.42 1.88
C VAL A 80 -6.39 10.57 0.49
N ILE A 81 -5.59 10.83 -0.54
CA ILE A 81 -6.11 11.06 -1.90
C ILE A 81 -6.12 9.76 -2.71
N GLN A 82 -4.97 9.07 -2.80
CA GLN A 82 -4.81 7.93 -3.70
C GLN A 82 -5.60 6.70 -3.24
N VAL A 83 -5.57 6.36 -1.92
CA VAL A 83 -6.21 5.14 -1.44
C VAL A 83 -7.72 5.15 -1.66
N PRO A 84 -8.49 6.19 -1.25
CA PRO A 84 -9.93 6.22 -1.52
C PRO A 84 -10.26 6.19 -3.01
N ILE A 85 -9.58 6.99 -3.84
CA ILE A 85 -9.83 7.01 -5.29
C ILE A 85 -9.62 5.62 -5.89
N MET A 86 -8.52 4.98 -5.57
CA MET A 86 -8.17 3.66 -6.07
C MET A 86 -9.19 2.59 -5.65
N LEU A 87 -9.59 2.56 -4.37
CA LEU A 87 -10.54 1.57 -3.86
C LEU A 87 -11.94 1.78 -4.46
N ILE A 88 -12.39 3.03 -4.60
CA ILE A 88 -13.67 3.35 -5.24
C ILE A 88 -13.66 2.92 -6.71
N LEU A 89 -12.63 3.27 -7.46
CA LEU A 89 -12.49 2.87 -8.87
C LEU A 89 -12.42 1.36 -9.01
N ALA A 90 -11.67 0.68 -8.14
CA ALA A 90 -11.58 -0.78 -8.14
C ALA A 90 -12.95 -1.44 -7.90
N LEU A 91 -13.74 -0.91 -6.96
CA LEU A 91 -15.07 -1.41 -6.65
C LEU A 91 -16.04 -1.20 -7.82
N ILE A 92 -16.03 -0.01 -8.44
CA ILE A 92 -16.85 0.29 -9.63
C ILE A 92 -16.48 -0.66 -10.78
N LEU A 93 -15.18 -0.83 -11.06
CA LEU A 93 -14.73 -1.71 -12.14
C LEU A 93 -15.07 -3.18 -11.84
N ALA A 94 -14.97 -3.63 -10.61
CA ALA A 94 -15.36 -4.98 -10.22
C ALA A 94 -16.86 -5.20 -10.41
N GLN A 95 -17.70 -4.24 -10.00
CA GLN A 95 -19.15 -4.30 -10.20
C GLN A 95 -19.53 -4.34 -11.67
N LEU A 96 -18.91 -3.50 -12.51
CA LEU A 96 -19.13 -3.52 -13.95
C LEU A 96 -18.75 -4.86 -14.56
N LEU A 97 -17.57 -5.39 -14.25
CA LEU A 97 -17.09 -6.67 -14.80
C LEU A 97 -17.81 -7.89 -14.22
N ASN A 98 -18.57 -7.74 -13.14
CA ASN A 98 -19.41 -8.80 -12.60
C ASN A 98 -20.74 -8.95 -13.37
N SER A 99 -21.18 -7.91 -14.12
CA SER A 99 -22.42 -7.97 -14.91
C SER A 99 -22.41 -9.16 -15.88
N PRO A 100 -23.49 -9.95 -15.98
CA PRO A 100 -23.58 -11.08 -16.92
C PRO A 100 -23.48 -10.65 -18.38
N ASP A 101 -23.87 -9.44 -18.72
CA ASP A 101 -24.02 -8.94 -20.09
C ASP A 101 -22.69 -8.61 -20.78
N ILE A 102 -21.61 -8.45 -20.03
CA ILE A 102 -20.30 -8.11 -20.60
C ILE A 102 -19.66 -9.34 -21.23
N LYS A 103 -19.43 -9.29 -22.54
CA LYS A 103 -18.68 -10.30 -23.29
C LYS A 103 -17.17 -10.04 -23.15
N GLY A 104 -16.37 -11.11 -23.10
CA GLY A 104 -14.91 -10.99 -23.06
C GLY A 104 -14.34 -10.51 -21.71
N LYS A 105 -15.03 -10.72 -20.58
CA LYS A 105 -14.61 -10.29 -19.23
C LYS A 105 -13.16 -10.64 -18.88
N GLY A 106 -12.67 -11.80 -19.35
CA GLY A 106 -11.30 -12.22 -19.12
C GLY A 106 -10.26 -11.25 -19.68
N ILE A 107 -10.52 -10.72 -20.89
CA ILE A 107 -9.65 -9.74 -21.55
C ILE A 107 -9.60 -8.45 -20.73
N TYR A 108 -10.76 -7.89 -20.36
CA TYR A 108 -10.82 -6.68 -19.55
C TYR A 108 -10.16 -6.85 -18.19
N ARG A 109 -10.38 -7.98 -17.50
CA ARG A 109 -9.70 -8.30 -16.23
C ARG A 109 -8.18 -8.30 -16.39
N THR A 110 -7.68 -8.96 -17.43
CA THR A 110 -6.25 -9.01 -17.72
C THR A 110 -5.69 -7.63 -18.03
N MET A 111 -6.35 -6.83 -18.88
CA MET A 111 -5.90 -5.50 -19.25
C MET A 111 -5.84 -4.54 -18.05
N ILE A 112 -6.86 -4.58 -17.17
CA ILE A 112 -6.91 -3.72 -15.97
C ILE A 112 -5.93 -4.18 -14.89
N PHE A 113 -5.62 -5.49 -14.82
CA PHE A 113 -4.65 -6.04 -13.87
C PHE A 113 -3.20 -5.89 -14.36
N LEU A 114 -2.96 -5.86 -15.67
CA LEU A 114 -1.63 -5.83 -16.28
C LEU A 114 -0.69 -4.76 -15.72
N PRO A 115 -1.15 -3.52 -15.41
CA PRO A 115 -0.32 -2.50 -14.78
C PRO A 115 0.39 -2.96 -13.51
N CYS A 116 -0.30 -3.71 -12.65
CA CYS A 116 0.25 -4.24 -11.41
C CYS A 116 1.40 -5.24 -11.65
N ALA A 117 1.33 -6.01 -12.75
CA ALA A 117 2.31 -7.01 -13.12
C ALA A 117 3.51 -6.44 -13.88
N THR A 118 3.49 -5.17 -14.29
CA THR A 118 4.59 -4.54 -15.02
C THR A 118 5.78 -4.24 -14.11
N SER A 119 6.98 -4.31 -14.69
CA SER A 119 8.22 -3.91 -14.01
C SER A 119 8.14 -2.44 -13.57
N LEU A 120 8.56 -2.17 -12.35
CA LEU A 120 8.60 -0.83 -11.77
C LEU A 120 9.37 0.18 -12.64
N VAL A 121 10.53 -0.24 -13.14
CA VAL A 121 11.38 0.63 -13.98
C VAL A 121 10.67 0.96 -15.30
N SER A 122 10.11 -0.06 -15.96
CA SER A 122 9.42 0.12 -17.25
C SER A 122 8.21 1.06 -17.11
N TYR A 123 7.39 0.84 -16.09
CA TYR A 123 6.24 1.70 -15.86
C TYR A 123 6.64 3.13 -15.51
N SER A 124 7.71 3.32 -14.73
CA SER A 124 8.23 4.65 -14.41
C SER A 124 8.74 5.38 -15.64
N MET A 125 9.40 4.68 -16.56
CA MET A 125 9.86 5.26 -17.83
C MET A 125 8.67 5.68 -18.72
N ILE A 126 7.62 4.86 -18.80
CA ILE A 126 6.39 5.20 -19.52
C ILE A 126 5.76 6.46 -18.94
N PHE A 127 5.60 6.56 -17.63
CA PHE A 127 5.01 7.74 -16.99
C PHE A 127 5.88 8.98 -17.18
N LYS A 128 7.21 8.86 -17.08
CA LYS A 128 8.12 9.98 -17.38
C LYS A 128 7.96 10.48 -18.81
N SER A 129 7.85 9.59 -19.78
CA SER A 129 7.63 9.96 -21.18
C SER A 129 6.24 10.58 -21.41
N LEU A 130 5.19 10.03 -20.82
CA LEU A 130 3.82 10.55 -20.95
C LEU A 130 3.69 11.97 -20.39
N PHE A 131 4.32 12.25 -19.24
CA PHE A 131 4.27 13.52 -18.53
C PHE A 131 5.49 14.41 -18.80
N ALA A 132 6.34 14.11 -19.80
CA ALA A 132 7.38 15.00 -20.24
C ALA A 132 6.80 16.31 -20.80
N ASN A 133 7.63 17.36 -20.90
CA ASN A 133 7.17 18.65 -21.42
C ASN A 133 6.64 18.57 -22.85
N ASP A 134 7.22 17.71 -23.67
CA ASP A 134 6.79 17.33 -25.01
C ASP A 134 5.97 16.03 -25.05
N GLY A 135 5.60 15.50 -23.89
CA GLY A 135 4.87 14.23 -23.72
C GLY A 135 3.40 14.30 -24.15
N LEU A 136 2.80 13.11 -24.31
CA LEU A 136 1.44 12.97 -24.80
C LEU A 136 0.41 13.76 -23.96
N VAL A 137 0.58 13.83 -22.64
CA VAL A 137 -0.35 14.55 -21.76
C VAL A 137 -0.37 16.04 -22.10
N ASN A 138 0.78 16.68 -22.28
CA ASN A 138 0.88 18.08 -22.67
C ASN A 138 0.40 18.32 -24.11
N GLN A 139 0.62 17.37 -25.03
CA GLN A 139 0.06 17.44 -26.37
C GLN A 139 -1.48 17.45 -26.35
N VAL A 140 -2.09 16.56 -25.56
CA VAL A 140 -3.55 16.54 -25.39
C VAL A 140 -4.06 17.83 -24.73
N LEU A 141 -3.40 18.35 -23.70
CA LEU A 141 -3.76 19.61 -23.06
C LEU A 141 -3.74 20.77 -24.07
N SER A 142 -2.70 20.84 -24.90
CA SER A 142 -2.58 21.91 -25.90
C SER A 142 -3.66 21.84 -26.98
N THR A 143 -4.15 20.63 -27.37
CA THR A 143 -5.25 20.51 -28.35
C THR A 143 -6.59 21.02 -27.83
N VAL A 144 -6.80 21.04 -26.50
CA VAL A 144 -7.99 21.61 -25.86
C VAL A 144 -7.78 23.03 -25.35
N GLY A 145 -6.66 23.67 -25.73
CA GLY A 145 -6.35 25.07 -25.37
C GLY A 145 -5.88 25.28 -23.95
N ILE A 146 -5.49 24.23 -23.22
CA ILE A 146 -4.93 24.30 -21.87
C ILE A 146 -3.40 24.47 -21.98
N PRO A 147 -2.78 25.42 -21.24
CA PRO A 147 -1.33 25.58 -21.24
C PRO A 147 -0.61 24.29 -20.81
N THR A 148 0.58 24.06 -21.39
CA THR A 148 1.46 22.97 -20.99
C THR A 148 1.89 23.11 -19.54
N VAL A 149 1.98 21.99 -18.84
CA VAL A 149 2.38 21.90 -17.43
C VAL A 149 3.77 21.29 -17.32
N ASP A 150 4.62 21.93 -16.52
CA ASP A 150 5.93 21.36 -16.19
C ASP A 150 5.77 20.38 -15.00
N TRP A 151 5.35 19.15 -15.34
CA TRP A 151 4.88 18.16 -14.40
C TRP A 151 5.92 17.76 -13.33
N PHE A 152 7.19 17.73 -13.71
CA PHE A 152 8.26 17.29 -12.79
C PHE A 152 8.99 18.43 -12.08
N GLN A 153 8.79 19.69 -12.51
CA GLN A 153 9.38 20.86 -11.85
C GLN A 153 8.39 21.61 -10.97
N ASN A 154 7.08 21.34 -11.14
CA ASN A 154 6.06 21.87 -10.27
C ASN A 154 5.74 20.86 -9.14
N ALA A 155 5.87 21.32 -7.88
CA ALA A 155 5.70 20.48 -6.70
C ALA A 155 4.31 19.82 -6.59
N TRP A 156 3.25 20.53 -6.96
CA TRP A 156 1.89 19.99 -6.94
C TRP A 156 1.64 19.04 -8.12
N ALA A 157 2.07 19.43 -9.30
CA ALA A 157 1.94 18.59 -10.49
C ALA A 157 2.68 17.26 -10.31
N ALA A 158 3.90 17.27 -9.77
CA ALA A 158 4.66 16.06 -9.50
C ALA A 158 3.96 15.11 -8.50
N ARG A 159 3.29 15.65 -7.46
CA ARG A 159 2.46 14.84 -6.56
C ARG A 159 1.30 14.16 -7.28
N TRP A 160 0.62 14.90 -8.17
CA TRP A 160 -0.48 14.33 -8.95
C TRP A 160 -0.02 13.26 -9.93
N VAL A 161 1.17 13.41 -10.54
CA VAL A 161 1.74 12.34 -11.38
C VAL A 161 1.90 11.05 -10.58
N ILE A 162 2.42 11.12 -9.34
CA ILE A 162 2.52 9.94 -8.46
C ILE A 162 1.14 9.38 -8.12
N VAL A 163 0.16 10.22 -7.77
CA VAL A 163 -1.21 9.76 -7.48
C VAL A 163 -1.81 9.02 -8.68
N ILE A 164 -1.71 9.60 -9.88
CA ILE A 164 -2.24 8.98 -11.11
C ILE A 164 -1.55 7.64 -11.39
N ALA A 165 -0.23 7.61 -11.25
CA ALA A 165 0.57 6.40 -11.45
C ALA A 165 0.18 5.28 -10.48
N LEU A 166 0.02 5.60 -9.19
CA LEU A 166 -0.40 4.66 -8.16
C LEU A 166 -1.82 4.14 -8.38
N VAL A 167 -2.77 5.03 -8.70
CA VAL A 167 -4.15 4.67 -9.00
C VAL A 167 -4.18 3.74 -10.22
N TRP A 168 -3.50 4.10 -11.31
CA TRP A 168 -3.43 3.27 -12.51
C TRP A 168 -2.85 1.88 -12.23
N ARG A 169 -1.78 1.80 -11.42
CA ARG A 169 -1.08 0.55 -11.12
C ARG A 169 -1.89 -0.37 -10.22
N TRP A 170 -2.47 0.15 -9.14
CA TRP A 170 -3.01 -0.66 -8.05
C TRP A 170 -4.53 -0.84 -8.09
N THR A 171 -5.27 -0.09 -8.92
CA THR A 171 -6.73 -0.25 -9.07
C THR A 171 -7.09 -1.66 -9.53
N GLY A 172 -6.37 -2.20 -10.54
CA GLY A 172 -6.64 -3.53 -11.07
C GLY A 172 -6.38 -4.65 -10.05
N TYR A 173 -5.37 -4.49 -9.21
CA TYR A 173 -5.09 -5.41 -8.11
C TYR A 173 -6.27 -5.49 -7.13
N ASN A 174 -6.75 -4.35 -6.63
CA ASN A 174 -7.88 -4.30 -5.71
C ASN A 174 -9.20 -4.74 -6.38
N MET A 175 -9.39 -4.44 -7.66
CA MET A 175 -10.55 -4.90 -8.45
C MET A 175 -10.67 -6.42 -8.44
N VAL A 176 -9.57 -7.16 -8.54
CA VAL A 176 -9.59 -8.63 -8.53
C VAL A 176 -10.10 -9.17 -7.19
N PHE A 177 -9.70 -8.57 -6.06
CA PHE A 177 -10.24 -8.95 -4.74
C PHE A 177 -11.74 -8.72 -4.64
N TYR A 178 -12.22 -7.55 -5.10
CA TYR A 178 -13.64 -7.24 -5.09
C TYR A 178 -14.43 -8.15 -6.02
N LEU A 179 -13.90 -8.45 -7.19
CA LEU A 179 -14.55 -9.35 -8.13
C LEU A 179 -14.65 -10.79 -7.56
N ALA A 180 -13.61 -11.27 -6.88
CA ALA A 180 -13.65 -12.55 -6.17
C ALA A 180 -14.70 -12.54 -5.03
N GLY A 181 -14.79 -11.43 -4.28
CA GLY A 181 -15.81 -11.25 -3.26
C GLY A 181 -17.23 -11.24 -3.84
N LEU A 182 -17.45 -10.51 -4.95
CA LEU A 182 -18.74 -10.46 -5.64
C LEU A 182 -19.22 -11.83 -6.13
N GLN A 183 -18.30 -12.67 -6.59
CA GLN A 183 -18.61 -14.02 -7.08
C GLN A 183 -19.06 -14.99 -5.96
N ASN A 184 -18.80 -14.65 -4.70
CA ASN A 184 -19.27 -15.43 -3.54
C ASN A 184 -20.64 -15.00 -3.04
N ILE A 185 -21.23 -13.92 -3.57
CA ILE A 185 -22.57 -13.45 -3.22
C ILE A 185 -23.58 -14.22 -4.05
N ASP A 186 -24.57 -14.82 -3.39
CA ASP A 186 -25.65 -15.53 -4.07
C ASP A 186 -26.46 -14.56 -4.93
N TYR A 187 -26.60 -14.90 -6.22
CA TYR A 187 -27.32 -14.06 -7.16
C TYR A 187 -28.82 -13.89 -6.82
N SER A 188 -29.40 -14.87 -6.13
CA SER A 188 -30.78 -14.81 -5.64
C SER A 188 -31.10 -13.57 -4.80
N ILE A 189 -30.10 -13.04 -4.07
CA ILE A 189 -30.25 -11.80 -3.29
C ILE A 189 -30.55 -10.62 -4.22
N TYR A 190 -29.89 -10.55 -5.37
CA TYR A 190 -30.11 -9.50 -6.36
C TYR A 190 -31.43 -9.68 -7.11
N GLU A 191 -31.86 -10.93 -7.36
CA GLU A 191 -33.15 -11.23 -7.96
C GLU A 191 -34.31 -10.81 -7.04
N ALA A 192 -34.26 -11.15 -5.76
CA ALA A 192 -35.24 -10.73 -4.76
C ALA A 192 -35.33 -9.20 -4.70
N ALA A 193 -34.20 -8.51 -4.62
CA ALA A 193 -34.18 -7.05 -4.60
C ALA A 193 -34.77 -6.41 -5.88
N ARG A 194 -34.63 -7.05 -7.04
CA ARG A 194 -35.29 -6.57 -8.28
C ARG A 194 -36.81 -6.76 -8.24
N ILE A 195 -37.27 -7.87 -7.66
CA ILE A 195 -38.72 -8.10 -7.47
C ILE A 195 -39.29 -7.05 -6.52
N ASP A 196 -38.54 -6.67 -5.48
CA ASP A 196 -38.90 -5.59 -4.54
C ASP A 196 -38.77 -4.18 -5.15
N GLY A 197 -38.38 -4.05 -6.42
CA GLY A 197 -38.29 -2.77 -7.13
C GLY A 197 -37.02 -1.97 -6.86
N ALA A 198 -35.98 -2.56 -6.28
CA ALA A 198 -34.72 -1.87 -6.02
C ALA A 198 -33.97 -1.58 -7.32
N SER A 199 -33.61 -0.31 -7.54
CA SER A 199 -32.79 0.12 -8.66
C SER A 199 -31.35 -0.46 -8.58
N PRO A 200 -30.61 -0.54 -9.70
CA PRO A 200 -29.21 -1.01 -9.70
C PRO A 200 -28.30 -0.24 -8.73
N PHE A 201 -28.51 1.07 -8.59
CA PHE A 201 -27.77 1.90 -7.65
C PHE A 201 -28.12 1.56 -6.18
N GLN A 202 -29.41 1.34 -5.89
CA GLN A 202 -29.84 0.89 -4.56
C GLN A 202 -29.28 -0.48 -4.21
N GLN A 203 -29.28 -1.43 -5.15
CA GLN A 203 -28.64 -2.74 -4.98
C GLN A 203 -27.14 -2.60 -4.71
N PHE A 204 -26.45 -1.73 -5.43
CA PHE A 204 -25.02 -1.48 -5.23
C PHE A 204 -24.74 -0.94 -3.81
N VAL A 205 -25.46 0.09 -3.38
CA VAL A 205 -25.20 0.76 -2.09
C VAL A 205 -25.68 -0.06 -0.90
N HIS A 206 -26.86 -0.70 -0.98
CA HIS A 206 -27.49 -1.35 0.15
C HIS A 206 -27.25 -2.87 0.23
N LEU A 207 -26.79 -3.52 -0.87
CA LEU A 207 -26.48 -4.93 -0.89
C LEU A 207 -24.99 -5.18 -1.16
N THR A 208 -24.49 -4.69 -2.30
CA THR A 208 -23.14 -5.00 -2.74
C THR A 208 -22.08 -4.48 -1.76
N ILE A 209 -22.12 -3.21 -1.39
CA ILE A 209 -21.13 -2.61 -0.48
C ILE A 209 -21.16 -3.28 0.90
N PRO A 210 -22.32 -3.47 1.57
CA PRO A 210 -22.36 -4.15 2.86
C PRO A 210 -21.88 -5.60 2.80
N LEU A 211 -22.27 -6.37 1.79
CA LEU A 211 -21.84 -7.76 1.64
C LEU A 211 -20.33 -7.88 1.32
N LEU A 212 -19.75 -6.89 0.64
CA LEU A 212 -18.31 -6.81 0.39
C LEU A 212 -17.51 -6.17 1.54
N LYS A 213 -18.16 -5.69 2.60
CA LYS A 213 -17.49 -4.99 3.72
C LYS A 213 -16.22 -5.69 4.23
N PRO A 214 -16.18 -7.04 4.42
CA PRO A 214 -14.95 -7.72 4.85
C PRO A 214 -13.81 -7.60 3.82
N THR A 215 -14.13 -7.72 2.53
CA THR A 215 -13.14 -7.60 1.45
C THR A 215 -12.66 -6.16 1.29
N ILE A 216 -13.57 -5.17 1.42
CA ILE A 216 -13.23 -3.75 1.39
C ILE A 216 -12.29 -3.41 2.57
N LEU A 217 -12.58 -3.92 3.76
CA LEU A 217 -11.73 -3.73 4.92
C LEU A 217 -10.33 -4.32 4.71
N LEU A 218 -10.25 -5.56 4.21
CA LEU A 218 -8.99 -6.22 3.91
C LEU A 218 -8.14 -5.39 2.93
N THR A 219 -8.73 -4.99 1.80
CA THR A 219 -8.03 -4.20 0.77
C THR A 219 -7.68 -2.81 1.27
N ALA A 220 -8.50 -2.19 2.11
CA ALA A 220 -8.20 -0.90 2.73
C ALA A 220 -7.00 -0.99 3.67
N ILE A 221 -6.91 -2.02 4.52
CA ILE A 221 -5.77 -2.23 5.41
C ILE A 221 -4.48 -2.49 4.60
N MET A 222 -4.55 -3.35 3.58
CA MET A 222 -3.39 -3.63 2.71
C MET A 222 -2.93 -2.38 1.96
N SER A 223 -3.86 -1.60 1.41
CA SER A 223 -3.55 -0.37 0.68
C SER A 223 -3.03 0.74 1.60
N THR A 224 -3.56 0.85 2.81
CA THR A 224 -3.04 1.78 3.85
C THR A 224 -1.59 1.45 4.18
N SER A 225 -1.31 0.18 4.48
CA SER A 225 0.05 -0.28 4.80
C SER A 225 1.01 -0.05 3.64
N GLY A 226 0.60 -0.38 2.40
CA GLY A 226 1.42 -0.17 1.20
C GLY A 226 1.72 1.30 0.93
N THR A 227 0.72 2.18 1.06
CA THR A 227 0.90 3.62 0.77
C THR A 227 1.71 4.34 1.86
N LEU A 228 1.56 3.98 3.13
CA LEU A 228 2.38 4.55 4.21
C LEU A 228 3.86 4.14 4.12
N GLN A 229 4.14 3.03 3.44
CA GLN A 229 5.48 2.52 3.17
C GLN A 229 5.94 2.79 1.72
N LEU A 230 5.26 3.70 1.02
CA LEU A 230 5.56 4.03 -0.37
C LEU A 230 7.02 4.49 -0.54
N PHE A 231 7.74 3.81 -1.42
CA PHE A 231 9.13 4.08 -1.73
C PHE A 231 9.39 4.18 -3.23
N ASP A 232 9.00 3.17 -3.95
CA ASP A 232 9.40 2.90 -5.32
C ASP A 232 9.01 4.04 -6.30
N GLU A 233 7.78 4.52 -6.24
CA GLU A 233 7.30 5.58 -7.11
C GLU A 233 7.96 6.92 -6.78
N SER A 234 8.18 7.20 -5.49
CA SER A 234 8.90 8.42 -5.07
C SER A 234 10.34 8.46 -5.59
N VAL A 235 11.01 7.31 -5.62
CA VAL A 235 12.40 7.21 -6.12
C VAL A 235 12.41 7.21 -7.64
N ASN A 236 11.63 6.33 -8.29
CA ASN A 236 11.79 6.06 -9.71
C ASN A 236 11.08 7.07 -10.62
N LEU A 237 9.96 7.67 -10.20
CA LEU A 237 9.25 8.67 -11.00
C LEU A 237 9.86 10.07 -10.86
N THR A 238 10.14 10.51 -9.63
CA THR A 238 10.45 11.90 -9.34
C THR A 238 11.78 12.10 -8.62
N ALA A 239 12.45 11.03 -8.19
CA ALA A 239 13.62 11.08 -7.31
C ALA A 239 13.40 11.97 -6.06
N GLY A 240 12.15 12.02 -5.56
CA GLY A 240 11.75 12.85 -4.43
C GLY A 240 11.52 14.33 -4.75
N GLY A 241 11.80 14.76 -6.01
CA GLY A 241 11.76 16.18 -6.43
C GLY A 241 10.36 16.69 -6.81
N PRO A 242 10.27 18.01 -7.13
CA PRO A 242 11.28 19.04 -6.92
C PRO A 242 11.38 19.43 -5.42
N GLY A 243 12.58 19.77 -4.95
CA GLY A 243 12.75 20.28 -3.58
C GLY A 243 12.20 19.40 -2.46
N LYS A 244 12.25 18.07 -2.58
CA LYS A 244 11.66 17.05 -1.68
C LYS A 244 10.12 17.02 -1.68
N ALA A 245 9.47 17.66 -2.66
CA ALA A 245 8.01 17.78 -2.70
C ALA A 245 7.28 16.43 -2.84
N THR A 246 7.95 15.39 -3.36
CA THR A 246 7.37 14.06 -3.55
C THR A 246 8.05 12.99 -2.71
N MET A 247 9.07 13.37 -1.92
CA MET A 247 9.79 12.44 -1.05
C MET A 247 8.85 11.90 0.03
N THR A 248 8.79 10.57 0.16
CA THR A 248 8.03 9.87 1.19
C THR A 248 8.88 9.57 2.42
N LEU A 249 8.26 9.14 3.51
CA LEU A 249 8.98 8.76 4.72
C LEU A 249 9.98 7.61 4.47
N THR A 250 9.59 6.59 3.72
CA THR A 250 10.46 5.45 3.41
C THR A 250 11.62 5.87 2.48
N HIS A 251 11.36 6.77 1.53
CA HIS A 251 12.41 7.36 0.70
C HIS A 251 13.41 8.17 1.54
N TYR A 252 12.94 8.94 2.52
CA TYR A 252 13.82 9.66 3.45
C TYR A 252 14.66 8.73 4.30
N ILE A 253 14.08 7.65 4.84
CA ILE A 253 14.82 6.60 5.56
C ILE A 253 15.94 6.02 4.70
N TYR A 254 15.63 5.70 3.45
CA TYR A 254 16.63 5.19 2.49
C TYR A 254 17.77 6.19 2.28
N ASN A 255 17.46 7.46 2.07
CA ASN A 255 18.48 8.49 1.82
C ASN A 255 19.43 8.66 3.01
N ILE A 256 18.91 8.76 4.24
CA ILE A 256 19.75 8.92 5.44
C ILE A 256 20.46 7.63 5.87
N SER A 257 20.09 6.48 5.30
CA SER A 257 20.73 5.20 5.59
C SER A 257 21.82 4.85 4.57
N PHE A 258 21.59 5.17 3.29
CA PHE A 258 22.39 4.59 2.19
C PHE A 258 22.94 5.62 1.19
N VAL A 259 22.34 6.81 1.08
CA VAL A 259 22.72 7.82 0.10
C VAL A 259 23.57 8.93 0.75
N GLU A 260 23.15 9.41 1.91
CA GLU A 260 23.87 10.43 2.70
C GLU A 260 24.87 9.75 3.66
N THR A 261 25.50 10.56 4.53
CA THR A 261 26.25 10.00 5.67
C THR A 261 25.32 9.16 6.53
N PRO A 262 25.59 7.85 6.70
CA PRO A 262 24.68 6.93 7.37
C PRO A 262 24.32 7.34 8.80
N LYS A 263 23.03 7.41 9.09
CA LYS A 263 22.46 7.72 10.41
C LYS A 263 21.47 6.63 10.83
N PHE A 264 21.94 5.39 10.89
CA PHE A 264 21.11 4.20 11.11
C PHE A 264 20.23 4.28 12.36
N ASN A 265 20.72 4.87 13.44
CA ASN A 265 19.96 5.05 14.69
C ASN A 265 18.72 5.95 14.46
N TYR A 266 18.88 7.05 13.73
CA TYR A 266 17.80 7.96 13.41
C TYR A 266 16.84 7.34 12.35
N ALA A 267 17.37 6.65 11.36
CA ALA A 267 16.59 5.88 10.40
C ALA A 267 15.73 4.80 11.07
N ALA A 268 16.32 4.10 12.06
CA ALA A 268 15.60 3.12 12.87
C ALA A 268 14.44 3.75 13.66
N ALA A 269 14.65 4.93 14.25
CA ALA A 269 13.59 5.66 14.95
C ALA A 269 12.44 6.07 13.99
N LEU A 270 12.76 6.50 12.78
CA LEU A 270 11.76 6.79 11.74
C LEU A 270 11.00 5.53 11.31
N SER A 271 11.68 4.40 11.18
CA SER A 271 11.05 3.11 10.82
C SER A 271 10.10 2.63 11.92
N VAL A 272 10.49 2.77 13.19
CA VAL A 272 9.62 2.46 14.35
C VAL A 272 8.41 3.41 14.38
N PHE A 273 8.59 4.70 14.06
CA PHE A 273 7.48 5.63 13.94
C PHE A 273 6.46 5.18 12.89
N ILE A 274 6.93 4.80 11.68
CA ILE A 274 6.04 4.29 10.62
C ILE A 274 5.33 3.01 11.09
N LEU A 275 6.04 2.08 11.72
CA LEU A 275 5.47 0.85 12.25
C LEU A 275 4.31 1.13 13.22
N VAL A 276 4.49 2.05 14.16
CA VAL A 276 3.45 2.45 15.13
C VAL A 276 2.25 3.08 14.41
N VAL A 277 2.49 4.00 13.46
CA VAL A 277 1.40 4.64 12.70
C VAL A 277 0.61 3.60 11.91
N VAL A 278 1.27 2.71 11.18
CA VAL A 278 0.61 1.64 10.41
C VAL A 278 -0.18 0.72 11.34
N ALA A 279 0.40 0.29 12.46
CA ALA A 279 -0.27 -0.59 13.42
C ALA A 279 -1.53 0.07 14.02
N VAL A 280 -1.43 1.34 14.43
CA VAL A 280 -2.55 2.09 14.99
C VAL A 280 -3.68 2.27 13.95
N LEU A 281 -3.33 2.70 12.73
CA LEU A 281 -4.33 2.88 11.67
C LEU A 281 -5.00 1.56 11.28
N SER A 282 -4.22 0.47 11.15
CA SER A 282 -4.78 -0.86 10.87
C SER A 282 -5.70 -1.34 12.00
N ALA A 283 -5.33 -1.12 13.27
CA ALA A 283 -6.17 -1.46 14.41
C ALA A 283 -7.48 -0.64 14.42
N ILE A 284 -7.42 0.66 14.09
CA ILE A 284 -8.62 1.50 13.95
C ILE A 284 -9.51 0.99 12.82
N GLN A 285 -8.93 0.70 11.65
CA GLN A 285 -9.68 0.17 10.50
C GLN A 285 -10.36 -1.16 10.84
N MET A 286 -9.66 -2.09 11.50
CA MET A 286 -10.23 -3.36 11.97
C MET A 286 -11.39 -3.13 12.94
N LYS A 287 -11.22 -2.26 13.94
CA LYS A 287 -12.26 -1.97 14.93
C LYS A 287 -13.51 -1.33 14.32
N VAL A 288 -13.33 -0.45 13.32
CA VAL A 288 -14.44 0.20 12.60
C VAL A 288 -15.13 -0.80 11.66
N GLY A 289 -14.35 -1.69 11.03
CA GLY A 289 -14.88 -2.69 10.11
C GLY A 289 -15.58 -3.87 10.80
N ASP A 290 -15.17 -4.21 12.03
CA ASP A 290 -15.71 -5.36 12.79
C ASP A 290 -17.02 -5.02 13.56
N LYS A 291 -17.53 -3.80 13.45
CA LYS A 291 -18.89 -3.53 13.96
C LYS A 291 -19.87 -4.39 13.15
N ARG A 292 -20.13 -5.57 13.69
CA ARG A 292 -21.27 -6.42 13.32
C ARG A 292 -22.52 -5.73 13.82
N ASP A 293 -23.24 -5.07 12.93
CA ASP A 293 -24.62 -4.67 13.17
C ASP A 293 -25.51 -5.88 12.98
#